data_63604429345d765c5cd0eb4f91cc5bea
#
_entry.id   63604429345d765c5cd0eb4f91cc5bea
#
_cell.length_a   1.000
_cell.length_b   1.000
_cell.length_c   1.000
_cell.angle_alpha   90.00
_cell.angle_beta   90.00
_cell.angle_gamma   90.00
#
_symmetry.space_group_name_H-M   'P 1'
#
loop_
_entity.id
_entity.type
_entity.pdbx_description
1 polymer ?
#
loop_
_entity_poly.entity_id
_entity_poly.type
_entity_poly.pdbx_seq_one_letter_code
_entity_poly.pdbx_strand_id
1 'polypeptide(L)'
;MKKYSAFALAREALRNHSGWKKAWSSPEPKRKYDVVIVGAGGHGLATAYYLGKNFGITNVAIIEKGWLGGGNTGRNTTIIRSNYLQDPSAAIYEKSRGLYENLSQDLNYNIMFSPRGVMMLAQTQHEVRGYLRTAMANSLQGVTTEFISPHKVKDLCPIINISGPRYPVLGALWQARGGTARHDAVAWGYARKCSDMGMDILQQTEVTSIKSQKGKVSGVITNAGEIACDKLCVVVAGHSGVLAEMAGFRLPVESVALQALVSEPIKPCMDVVVMANTVHGYMSQSDKGEMVIGGGADGYNNYTQRGSFQHIEETVRALVETFPMISRLKMLRQWGGIVDMTGDRSPIISKTPLINCFINCLSLIHI
;
A
#
# COMPACT_ATOMS: atom_id res chain seq x y z
N MET A 1 11.58 6.83 -23.74
CA MET A 1 12.36 7.58 -22.71
C MET A 1 13.13 8.68 -23.42
N LYS A 2 12.94 9.96 -23.05
CA LYS A 2 13.80 11.05 -23.57
C LYS A 2 15.20 10.86 -22.98
N LYS A 3 16.17 10.55 -23.81
CA LYS A 3 17.58 10.46 -23.39
C LYS A 3 18.10 11.88 -23.14
N TYR A 4 18.70 12.13 -21.99
CA TYR A 4 19.39 13.39 -21.73
C TYR A 4 20.71 13.39 -22.49
N SER A 5 20.98 14.45 -23.25
CA SER A 5 22.27 14.63 -23.92
C SER A 5 23.32 15.18 -22.94
N ALA A 6 24.59 14.95 -23.21
CA ALA A 6 25.69 15.52 -22.43
C ALA A 6 25.60 17.07 -22.38
N PHE A 7 25.20 17.70 -23.47
CA PHE A 7 24.99 19.16 -23.52
C PHE A 7 23.83 19.60 -22.59
N ALA A 8 22.74 18.82 -22.51
CA ALA A 8 21.64 19.13 -21.59
C ALA A 8 22.10 19.04 -20.14
N LEU A 9 22.89 18.01 -19.79
CA LEU A 9 23.45 17.84 -18.45
C LEU A 9 24.40 18.98 -18.08
N ALA A 10 25.33 19.35 -18.98
CA ALA A 10 26.25 20.47 -18.78
C ALA A 10 25.50 21.81 -18.61
N ARG A 11 24.52 22.10 -19.46
CA ARG A 11 23.70 23.28 -19.35
C ARG A 11 22.95 23.38 -18.02
N GLU A 12 22.34 22.27 -17.58
CA GLU A 12 21.59 22.25 -16.31
C GLU A 12 22.53 22.31 -15.10
N ALA A 13 23.73 21.72 -15.18
CA ALA A 13 24.75 21.88 -14.16
C ALA A 13 25.16 23.35 -13.97
N LEU A 14 25.38 24.07 -15.07
CA LEU A 14 25.70 25.52 -15.05
C LEU A 14 24.54 26.38 -14.48
N ARG A 15 23.31 25.87 -14.49
CA ARG A 15 22.11 26.52 -13.94
C ARG A 15 21.73 26.01 -12.55
N ASN A 16 22.63 25.36 -11.83
CA ASN A 16 22.33 24.70 -10.56
C ASN A 16 21.10 23.78 -10.61
N HIS A 17 20.89 23.09 -11.73
CA HIS A 17 19.78 22.19 -11.99
C HIS A 17 18.37 22.82 -11.87
N SER A 18 18.26 24.13 -12.04
CA SER A 18 16.97 24.85 -11.92
C SER A 18 16.04 24.69 -13.12
N GLY A 19 16.55 24.21 -14.28
CA GLY A 19 15.81 24.06 -15.53
C GLY A 19 15.12 22.71 -15.72
N TRP A 20 15.23 21.77 -14.80
CA TRP A 20 14.58 20.47 -14.91
C TRP A 20 13.06 20.57 -14.82
N LYS A 21 12.35 19.88 -15.71
CA LYS A 21 10.90 19.73 -15.58
C LYS A 21 10.58 19.01 -14.28
N LYS A 22 9.70 19.58 -13.46
CA LYS A 22 9.19 18.89 -12.26
C LYS A 22 8.54 17.57 -12.66
N ALA A 23 8.65 16.55 -11.81
CA ALA A 23 8.08 15.23 -12.06
C ALA A 23 6.55 15.26 -12.10
N TRP A 24 5.94 16.16 -11.32
CA TRP A 24 4.53 16.55 -11.36
C TRP A 24 4.39 18.02 -11.02
N SER A 25 3.31 18.63 -11.48
CA SER A 25 2.96 20.01 -11.12
C SER A 25 2.11 20.03 -9.86
N SER A 26 2.24 21.10 -9.09
CA SER A 26 1.33 21.42 -7.97
C SER A 26 0.90 22.89 -8.17
N PRO A 27 -0.09 23.12 -9.05
CA PRO A 27 -0.56 24.47 -9.35
C PRO A 27 -1.47 25.01 -8.26
N GLU A 28 -1.82 26.29 -8.34
CA GLU A 28 -2.93 26.84 -7.59
C GLU A 28 -4.24 26.13 -8.00
N PRO A 29 -5.13 25.84 -7.04
CA PRO A 29 -6.37 25.13 -7.33
C PRO A 29 -7.30 25.92 -8.24
N LYS A 30 -7.91 25.25 -9.22
CA LYS A 30 -9.02 25.81 -9.98
C LYS A 30 -10.26 25.94 -9.11
N ARG A 31 -11.16 26.83 -9.47
CA ARG A 31 -12.44 27.00 -8.75
C ARG A 31 -13.36 25.78 -8.82
N LYS A 32 -13.27 25.00 -9.91
CA LYS A 32 -14.12 23.82 -10.14
C LYS A 32 -13.40 22.74 -10.91
N TYR A 33 -13.67 21.47 -10.51
CA TYR A 33 -13.26 20.25 -11.19
C TYR A 33 -14.45 19.32 -11.43
N ASP A 34 -14.34 18.44 -12.40
CA ASP A 34 -15.31 17.36 -12.62
C ASP A 34 -15.24 16.34 -11.48
N VAL A 35 -14.01 16.02 -11.05
CA VAL A 35 -13.77 15.08 -9.95
C VAL A 35 -12.73 15.66 -9.00
N VAL A 36 -13.03 15.62 -7.72
CA VAL A 36 -12.05 15.83 -6.65
C VAL A 36 -11.78 14.48 -5.96
N ILE A 37 -10.51 14.13 -5.83
CA ILE A 37 -10.04 12.95 -5.12
C ILE A 37 -9.28 13.42 -3.88
N VAL A 38 -9.75 13.06 -2.69
CA VAL A 38 -9.08 13.38 -1.43
C VAL A 38 -8.18 12.22 -1.07
N GLY A 39 -6.87 12.49 -0.98
CA GLY A 39 -5.81 11.52 -0.73
C GLY A 39 -4.94 11.24 -1.95
N ALA A 40 -3.67 11.66 -1.92
CA ALA A 40 -2.66 11.38 -2.93
C ALA A 40 -1.78 10.16 -2.55
N GLY A 41 -2.39 9.15 -1.97
CA GLY A 41 -1.80 7.82 -1.82
C GLY A 41 -1.90 6.99 -3.09
N GLY A 42 -1.40 5.76 -3.08
CA GLY A 42 -1.42 4.85 -4.23
C GLY A 42 -2.82 4.68 -4.82
N HIS A 43 -3.84 4.46 -3.99
CA HIS A 43 -5.23 4.29 -4.44
C HIS A 43 -5.83 5.56 -5.06
N GLY A 44 -5.60 6.74 -4.45
CA GLY A 44 -6.12 8.01 -5.00
C GLY A 44 -5.47 8.36 -6.34
N LEU A 45 -4.16 8.20 -6.43
CA LEU A 45 -3.41 8.43 -7.66
C LEU A 45 -3.77 7.41 -8.76
N ALA A 46 -3.94 6.13 -8.40
CA ALA A 46 -4.39 5.10 -9.33
C ALA A 46 -5.82 5.39 -9.83
N THR A 47 -6.73 5.80 -8.94
CA THR A 47 -8.09 6.21 -9.31
C THR A 47 -8.05 7.34 -10.35
N ALA A 48 -7.28 8.39 -10.10
CA ALA A 48 -7.11 9.49 -11.06
C ALA A 48 -6.55 9.00 -12.39
N TYR A 49 -5.47 8.21 -12.36
CA TYR A 49 -4.84 7.67 -13.55
C TYR A 49 -5.81 6.86 -14.41
N TYR A 50 -6.57 5.93 -13.80
CA TYR A 50 -7.52 5.09 -14.53
C TYR A 50 -8.76 5.84 -15.00
N LEU A 51 -9.20 6.90 -14.30
CA LEU A 51 -10.21 7.83 -14.81
C LEU A 51 -9.75 8.51 -16.12
N GLY A 52 -8.51 8.97 -16.14
CA GLY A 52 -7.92 9.55 -17.37
C GLY A 52 -7.70 8.52 -18.47
N LYS A 53 -7.04 7.38 -18.13
CA LYS A 53 -6.67 6.34 -19.10
C LYS A 53 -7.88 5.68 -19.76
N ASN A 54 -8.91 5.34 -18.97
CA ASN A 54 -10.01 4.50 -19.44
C ASN A 54 -11.24 5.31 -19.88
N PHE A 55 -11.41 6.53 -19.36
CA PHE A 55 -12.64 7.33 -19.56
C PHE A 55 -12.38 8.74 -20.07
N GLY A 56 -11.12 9.14 -20.25
CA GLY A 56 -10.76 10.48 -20.72
C GLY A 56 -11.09 11.61 -19.72
N ILE A 57 -11.37 11.28 -18.45
CA ILE A 57 -11.69 12.26 -17.40
C ILE A 57 -10.38 12.82 -16.84
N THR A 58 -10.03 14.05 -17.22
CA THR A 58 -8.75 14.68 -16.86
C THR A 58 -8.89 15.99 -16.07
N ASN A 59 -10.09 16.59 -16.01
CA ASN A 59 -10.32 17.74 -15.13
C ASN A 59 -10.50 17.27 -13.68
N VAL A 60 -9.41 16.79 -13.10
CA VAL A 60 -9.35 16.13 -11.79
C VAL A 60 -8.39 16.87 -10.88
N ALA A 61 -8.80 17.14 -9.63
CA ALA A 61 -7.91 17.53 -8.55
C ALA A 61 -7.67 16.37 -7.62
N ILE A 62 -6.40 16.12 -7.29
CA ILE A 62 -5.97 15.16 -6.27
C ILE A 62 -5.45 15.97 -5.10
N ILE A 63 -6.16 15.95 -3.98
CA ILE A 63 -5.88 16.78 -2.80
C ILE A 63 -5.18 15.95 -1.72
N GLU A 64 -4.06 16.44 -1.22
CA GLU A 64 -3.27 15.78 -0.18
C GLU A 64 -2.90 16.77 0.93
N LYS A 65 -3.25 16.45 2.18
CA LYS A 65 -2.94 17.31 3.32
C LYS A 65 -1.46 17.42 3.62
N GLY A 66 -0.70 16.39 3.29
CA GLY A 66 0.75 16.35 3.49
C GLY A 66 1.49 16.26 2.17
N TRP A 67 2.35 15.26 2.07
CA TRP A 67 3.15 14.96 0.88
C TRP A 67 2.54 13.83 0.09
N LEU A 68 2.67 13.86 -1.19
CA LEU A 68 2.30 12.78 -2.09
C LEU A 68 2.88 11.44 -1.58
N GLY A 69 1.99 10.45 -1.37
CA GLY A 69 2.37 9.16 -0.82
C GLY A 69 2.76 9.17 0.67
N GLY A 70 2.68 10.31 1.36
CA GLY A 70 3.12 10.47 2.76
C GLY A 70 2.26 9.76 3.81
N GLY A 71 1.08 9.26 3.44
CA GLY A 71 0.22 8.43 4.29
C GLY A 71 0.68 6.97 4.36
N ASN A 72 -0.27 6.04 4.35
CA ASN A 72 0.02 4.59 4.40
C ASN A 72 0.87 4.11 3.23
N THR A 73 0.77 4.74 2.06
CA THR A 73 1.60 4.38 0.91
C THR A 73 3.09 4.44 1.23
N GLY A 74 3.57 5.51 1.87
CA GLY A 74 4.97 5.63 2.28
C GLY A 74 5.35 4.85 3.55
N ARG A 75 4.38 4.12 4.14
CA ARG A 75 4.56 3.36 5.40
C ARG A 75 4.29 1.87 5.27
N ASN A 76 3.87 1.41 4.09
CA ASN A 76 3.64 -0.01 3.87
C ASN A 76 4.96 -0.78 3.71
N THR A 77 4.87 -2.09 3.77
CA THR A 77 6.00 -3.01 3.66
C THR A 77 6.10 -3.68 2.30
N THR A 78 5.47 -3.09 1.30
CA THR A 78 5.65 -3.38 -0.14
C THR A 78 5.16 -4.72 -0.67
N ILE A 79 4.48 -5.54 0.14
CA ILE A 79 4.09 -6.90 -0.23
C ILE A 79 2.90 -6.88 -1.20
N ILE A 80 3.02 -7.54 -2.33
CA ILE A 80 1.98 -7.74 -3.35
C ILE A 80 1.62 -9.22 -3.40
N ARG A 81 0.35 -9.55 -3.16
CA ARG A 81 -0.17 -10.92 -3.21
C ARG A 81 -1.67 -10.94 -3.54
N SER A 82 -2.21 -12.09 -3.95
CA SER A 82 -3.63 -12.26 -4.28
C SER A 82 -4.25 -13.54 -3.71
N ASN A 83 -3.51 -14.29 -2.92
CA ASN A 83 -3.93 -15.58 -2.34
C ASN A 83 -4.90 -15.43 -1.17
N TYR A 84 -6.08 -14.86 -1.44
CA TYR A 84 -7.17 -14.70 -0.47
C TYR A 84 -8.19 -15.82 -0.60
N LEU A 85 -8.85 -16.16 0.51
CA LEU A 85 -9.85 -17.22 0.55
C LEU A 85 -11.19 -16.79 -0.08
N GLN A 86 -11.61 -15.56 0.19
CA GLN A 86 -12.92 -15.05 -0.23
C GLN A 86 -12.90 -14.63 -1.71
N ASP A 87 -13.89 -15.09 -2.49
CA ASP A 87 -13.96 -14.84 -3.94
C ASP A 87 -13.86 -13.36 -4.34
N PRO A 88 -14.62 -12.43 -3.71
CA PRO A 88 -14.50 -11.01 -4.08
C PRO A 88 -13.10 -10.44 -3.81
N SER A 89 -12.49 -10.81 -2.68
CA SER A 89 -11.14 -10.37 -2.34
C SER A 89 -10.11 -10.97 -3.29
N ALA A 90 -10.18 -12.27 -3.57
CA ALA A 90 -9.29 -12.94 -4.51
C ALA A 90 -9.37 -12.30 -5.90
N ALA A 91 -10.57 -12.01 -6.40
CA ALA A 91 -10.79 -11.39 -7.70
C ALA A 91 -10.18 -9.97 -7.79
N ILE A 92 -10.41 -9.11 -6.79
CA ILE A 92 -9.85 -7.75 -6.75
C ILE A 92 -8.33 -7.80 -6.69
N TYR A 93 -7.77 -8.61 -5.80
CA TYR A 93 -6.32 -8.67 -5.62
C TYR A 93 -5.59 -9.36 -6.75
N GLU A 94 -6.17 -10.37 -7.39
CA GLU A 94 -5.59 -11.00 -8.59
C GLU A 94 -5.59 -10.01 -9.77
N LYS A 95 -6.68 -9.25 -9.94
CA LYS A 95 -6.72 -8.16 -10.92
C LYS A 95 -5.65 -7.12 -10.64
N SER A 96 -5.52 -6.70 -9.38
CA SER A 96 -4.52 -5.72 -8.95
C SER A 96 -3.10 -6.24 -9.20
N ARG A 97 -2.78 -7.48 -8.81
CA ARG A 97 -1.48 -8.10 -9.05
C ARG A 97 -1.14 -8.12 -10.56
N GLY A 98 -2.10 -8.49 -11.40
CA GLY A 98 -1.93 -8.45 -12.86
C GLY A 98 -1.66 -7.03 -13.40
N LEU A 99 -2.24 -5.99 -12.78
CA LEU A 99 -1.92 -4.60 -13.11
C LEU A 99 -0.48 -4.25 -12.73
N TYR A 100 0.00 -4.69 -11.56
CA TYR A 100 1.38 -4.45 -11.12
C TYR A 100 2.42 -5.04 -12.08
N GLU A 101 2.17 -6.20 -12.68
CA GLU A 101 3.07 -6.84 -13.64
C GLU A 101 3.35 -5.95 -14.86
N ASN A 102 2.37 -5.17 -15.30
CA ASN A 102 2.47 -4.30 -16.47
C ASN A 102 2.70 -2.82 -16.12
N LEU A 103 2.60 -2.46 -14.84
CA LEU A 103 2.54 -1.06 -14.41
C LEU A 103 3.78 -0.25 -14.77
N SER A 104 4.98 -0.85 -14.73
CA SER A 104 6.21 -0.16 -15.15
C SER A 104 6.18 0.28 -16.60
N GLN A 105 5.59 -0.52 -17.48
CA GLN A 105 5.43 -0.20 -18.90
C GLN A 105 4.33 0.84 -19.11
N ASP A 106 3.19 0.66 -18.47
CA ASP A 106 2.05 1.57 -18.53
C ASP A 106 2.41 2.99 -18.10
N LEU A 107 3.15 3.11 -17.01
CA LEU A 107 3.61 4.38 -16.47
C LEU A 107 4.87 4.93 -17.15
N ASN A 108 5.57 4.11 -17.96
CA ASN A 108 6.95 4.38 -18.41
C ASN A 108 7.83 4.84 -17.23
N TYR A 109 7.71 4.09 -16.11
CA TYR A 109 8.40 4.37 -14.85
C TYR A 109 8.62 3.06 -14.09
N ASN A 110 9.86 2.76 -13.76
CA ASN A 110 10.17 1.51 -13.07
C ASN A 110 9.67 1.54 -11.61
N ILE A 111 8.63 0.76 -11.33
CA ILE A 111 8.08 0.59 -9.98
C ILE A 111 8.83 -0.45 -9.15
N MET A 112 9.86 -1.06 -9.70
CA MET A 112 10.66 -2.10 -9.07
C MET A 112 9.80 -3.28 -8.55
N PHE A 113 8.80 -3.69 -9.35
CA PHE A 113 8.03 -4.89 -9.04
C PHE A 113 8.92 -6.12 -9.18
N SER A 114 9.02 -6.88 -8.10
CA SER A 114 9.84 -8.08 -8.00
C SER A 114 8.96 -9.27 -7.60
N PRO A 115 8.57 -10.13 -8.56
CA PRO A 115 7.76 -11.32 -8.28
C PRO A 115 8.64 -12.45 -7.70
N ARG A 116 9.08 -12.27 -6.48
CA ARG A 116 10.00 -13.17 -5.75
C ARG A 116 9.29 -14.22 -4.92
N GLY A 117 7.97 -14.23 -4.94
CA GLY A 117 7.12 -15.14 -4.19
C GLY A 117 6.78 -14.65 -2.77
N VAL A 118 5.61 -15.09 -2.31
CA VAL A 118 5.11 -14.85 -0.95
C VAL A 118 4.74 -16.20 -0.35
N MET A 119 5.28 -16.52 0.84
CA MET A 119 4.90 -17.69 1.60
C MET A 119 4.28 -17.29 2.94
N MET A 120 3.17 -17.96 3.29
CA MET A 120 2.50 -17.83 4.57
C MET A 120 2.74 -19.12 5.35
N LEU A 121 3.52 -19.05 6.42
CA LEU A 121 3.92 -20.23 7.20
C LEU A 121 2.73 -20.83 7.94
N ALA A 122 2.54 -22.13 7.85
CA ALA A 122 1.66 -22.89 8.70
C ALA A 122 2.46 -23.41 9.90
N GLN A 123 2.16 -22.91 11.07
CA GLN A 123 2.82 -23.25 12.35
C GLN A 123 1.88 -24.01 13.29
N THR A 124 0.62 -24.17 12.90
CA THR A 124 -0.40 -24.93 13.60
C THR A 124 -1.17 -25.83 12.63
N GLN A 125 -1.78 -26.91 13.14
CA GLN A 125 -2.66 -27.78 12.34
C GLN A 125 -3.91 -27.05 11.83
N HIS A 126 -4.35 -26.00 12.53
CA HIS A 126 -5.43 -25.15 12.08
C HIS A 126 -5.03 -24.40 10.81
N GLU A 127 -3.84 -23.80 10.78
CA GLU A 127 -3.31 -23.09 9.60
C GLU A 127 -3.06 -24.04 8.43
N VAL A 128 -2.55 -25.26 8.67
CA VAL A 128 -2.40 -26.27 7.61
C VAL A 128 -3.73 -26.51 6.90
N ARG A 129 -4.79 -26.82 7.68
CA ARG A 129 -6.14 -27.03 7.12
C ARG A 129 -6.69 -25.79 6.43
N GLY A 130 -6.50 -24.62 7.01
CA GLY A 130 -6.91 -23.34 6.43
C GLY A 130 -6.22 -23.06 5.11
N TYR A 131 -4.92 -23.28 5.03
CA TYR A 131 -4.14 -23.01 3.81
C TYR A 131 -4.36 -24.04 2.71
N LEU A 132 -4.59 -25.30 3.04
CA LEU A 132 -5.03 -26.29 2.06
C LEU A 132 -6.37 -25.90 1.44
N ARG A 133 -7.34 -25.47 2.26
CA ARG A 133 -8.63 -24.95 1.77
C ARG A 133 -8.43 -23.70 0.91
N THR A 134 -7.55 -22.77 1.31
CA THR A 134 -7.25 -21.57 0.54
C THR A 134 -6.61 -21.92 -0.80
N ALA A 135 -5.66 -22.85 -0.85
CA ALA A 135 -5.04 -23.30 -2.09
C ALA A 135 -6.07 -23.92 -3.07
N MET A 136 -7.01 -24.74 -2.55
CA MET A 136 -8.09 -25.30 -3.36
C MET A 136 -9.04 -24.21 -3.88
N ALA A 137 -9.47 -23.27 -3.03
CA ALA A 137 -10.32 -22.15 -3.44
C ALA A 137 -9.62 -21.29 -4.49
N ASN A 138 -8.36 -20.95 -4.29
CA ASN A 138 -7.56 -20.16 -5.23
C ASN A 138 -7.42 -20.86 -6.59
N SER A 139 -7.29 -22.19 -6.62
CA SER A 139 -7.28 -22.95 -7.89
C SER A 139 -8.58 -22.74 -8.69
N LEU A 140 -9.73 -22.71 -8.01
CA LEU A 140 -11.03 -22.43 -8.66
C LEU A 140 -11.16 -20.95 -9.08
N GLN A 141 -10.50 -20.06 -8.40
CA GLN A 141 -10.49 -18.60 -8.67
C GLN A 141 -9.46 -18.20 -9.74
N GLY A 142 -8.67 -19.14 -10.27
CA GLY A 142 -7.59 -18.86 -11.22
C GLY A 142 -6.34 -18.23 -10.59
N VAL A 143 -6.22 -18.26 -9.26
CA VAL A 143 -5.05 -17.78 -8.51
C VAL A 143 -4.09 -18.94 -8.30
N THR A 144 -2.87 -18.84 -8.83
CA THR A 144 -1.84 -19.89 -8.70
C THR A 144 -1.25 -19.87 -7.29
N THR A 145 -1.66 -20.83 -6.47
CA THR A 145 -1.21 -20.97 -5.08
C THR A 145 -1.14 -22.46 -4.75
N GLU A 146 -0.14 -22.86 -4.00
CA GLU A 146 0.05 -24.24 -3.56
C GLU A 146 0.44 -24.33 -2.08
N PHE A 147 0.16 -25.47 -1.46
CA PHE A 147 0.67 -25.78 -0.12
C PHE A 147 1.97 -26.57 -0.26
N ILE A 148 3.07 -26.02 0.27
CA ILE A 148 4.40 -26.60 0.16
C ILE A 148 4.88 -27.20 1.50
N SER A 149 5.75 -28.22 1.40
CA SER A 149 6.34 -28.90 2.58
C SER A 149 7.34 -28.03 3.34
N PRO A 150 7.66 -28.36 4.60
CA PRO A 150 8.70 -27.67 5.38
C PRO A 150 10.07 -27.69 4.69
N HIS A 151 10.45 -28.79 4.04
CA HIS A 151 11.71 -28.87 3.28
C HIS A 151 11.72 -27.86 2.14
N LYS A 152 10.62 -27.75 1.38
CA LYS A 152 10.51 -26.75 0.30
C LYS A 152 10.55 -25.32 0.83
N VAL A 153 9.96 -25.06 2.01
CA VAL A 153 10.09 -23.76 2.71
C VAL A 153 11.56 -23.46 2.99
N LYS A 154 12.32 -24.44 3.49
CA LYS A 154 13.75 -24.30 3.80
C LYS A 154 14.59 -24.07 2.55
N ASP A 155 14.27 -24.75 1.44
CA ASP A 155 14.94 -24.56 0.15
C ASP A 155 14.75 -23.13 -0.39
N LEU A 156 13.52 -22.61 -0.30
CA LEU A 156 13.17 -21.26 -0.77
C LEU A 156 13.67 -20.14 0.16
N CYS A 157 13.84 -20.44 1.45
CA CYS A 157 14.32 -19.50 2.46
C CYS A 157 15.35 -20.15 3.38
N PRO A 158 16.62 -20.24 2.97
CA PRO A 158 17.65 -20.97 3.71
C PRO A 158 17.92 -20.45 5.13
N ILE A 159 17.61 -19.21 5.42
CA ILE A 159 17.82 -18.60 6.74
C ILE A 159 16.75 -18.94 7.76
N ILE A 160 15.62 -19.55 7.33
CA ILE A 160 14.50 -19.88 8.22
C ILE A 160 14.84 -21.08 9.11
N ASN A 161 14.44 -21.01 10.37
CA ASN A 161 14.43 -22.16 11.27
C ASN A 161 13.05 -22.83 11.21
N ILE A 162 12.99 -24.06 10.70
CA ILE A 162 11.73 -24.81 10.54
C ILE A 162 11.39 -25.70 11.73
N SER A 163 12.30 -25.86 12.69
CA SER A 163 12.20 -26.81 13.83
C SER A 163 12.15 -26.11 15.19
N GLY A 164 11.67 -24.87 15.24
CA GLY A 164 11.50 -24.14 16.49
C GLY A 164 10.55 -24.86 17.45
N PRO A 165 10.86 -24.93 18.77
CA PRO A 165 10.06 -25.69 19.72
C PRO A 165 8.67 -25.09 19.95
N ARG A 166 8.49 -23.78 19.82
CA ARG A 166 7.20 -23.11 20.00
C ARG A 166 6.43 -22.97 18.70
N TYR A 167 7.14 -22.72 17.60
CA TYR A 167 6.57 -22.37 16.31
C TYR A 167 7.19 -23.22 15.18
N PRO A 168 7.03 -24.58 15.22
CA PRO A 168 7.54 -25.43 14.16
C PRO A 168 6.82 -25.08 12.84
N VAL A 169 7.56 -25.14 11.73
CA VAL A 169 6.96 -24.92 10.40
C VAL A 169 6.44 -26.26 9.88
N LEU A 170 5.13 -26.37 9.72
CA LEU A 170 4.44 -27.55 9.21
C LEU A 170 4.24 -27.53 7.69
N GLY A 171 4.54 -26.41 7.05
CA GLY A 171 4.41 -26.13 5.64
C GLY A 171 4.15 -24.65 5.41
N ALA A 172 3.81 -24.28 4.20
CA ALA A 172 3.40 -22.92 3.87
C ALA A 172 2.42 -22.88 2.70
N LEU A 173 1.57 -21.86 2.69
CA LEU A 173 0.85 -21.45 1.50
C LEU A 173 1.78 -20.58 0.65
N TRP A 174 2.10 -21.05 -0.55
CA TRP A 174 3.05 -20.44 -1.46
C TRP A 174 2.38 -19.84 -2.68
N GLN A 175 2.69 -18.59 -2.98
CA GLN A 175 2.30 -17.89 -4.21
C GLN A 175 3.55 -17.36 -4.93
N ALA A 176 3.98 -18.06 -5.98
CA ALA A 176 5.20 -17.74 -6.73
C ALA A 176 5.12 -16.36 -7.43
N ARG A 177 3.93 -15.96 -7.91
CA ARG A 177 3.71 -14.68 -8.60
C ARG A 177 3.48 -13.49 -7.66
N GLY A 178 3.44 -13.70 -6.34
CA GLY A 178 3.50 -12.65 -5.34
C GLY A 178 4.90 -12.07 -5.22
N GLY A 179 5.06 -10.95 -4.51
CA GLY A 179 6.38 -10.34 -4.34
C GLY A 179 6.32 -8.99 -3.70
N THR A 180 7.20 -8.10 -4.14
CA THR A 180 7.28 -6.73 -3.61
C THR A 180 7.29 -5.70 -4.74
N ALA A 181 6.75 -4.50 -4.45
CA ALA A 181 6.88 -3.35 -5.35
C ALA A 181 7.30 -2.12 -4.53
N ARG A 182 8.09 -1.25 -5.11
CA ARG A 182 8.52 -0.07 -4.39
C ARG A 182 7.42 0.98 -4.33
N HIS A 183 6.84 1.16 -3.14
CA HIS A 183 5.65 1.95 -2.89
C HIS A 183 5.79 3.44 -3.29
N ASP A 184 6.95 4.05 -3.05
CA ASP A 184 7.25 5.41 -3.47
C ASP A 184 7.31 5.52 -5.01
N ALA A 185 7.96 4.57 -5.67
CA ALA A 185 8.04 4.53 -7.14
C ALA A 185 6.64 4.34 -7.78
N VAL A 186 5.77 3.54 -7.17
CA VAL A 186 4.36 3.38 -7.60
C VAL A 186 3.63 4.72 -7.53
N ALA A 187 3.68 5.39 -6.37
CA ALA A 187 3.03 6.69 -6.19
C ALA A 187 3.59 7.75 -7.15
N TRP A 188 4.91 7.84 -7.28
CA TRP A 188 5.55 8.81 -8.18
C TRP A 188 5.27 8.54 -9.65
N GLY A 189 5.21 7.27 -10.06
CA GLY A 189 4.86 6.87 -11.41
C GLY A 189 3.44 7.29 -11.78
N TYR A 190 2.47 7.02 -10.92
CA TYR A 190 1.09 7.47 -11.09
C TYR A 190 0.97 9.00 -11.11
N ALA A 191 1.60 9.68 -10.13
CA ALA A 191 1.56 11.14 -10.03
C ALA A 191 2.10 11.81 -11.30
N ARG A 192 3.22 11.30 -11.82
CA ARG A 192 3.81 11.79 -13.06
C ARG A 192 2.85 11.64 -14.24
N LYS A 193 2.18 10.48 -14.36
CA LYS A 193 1.20 10.25 -15.44
C LYS A 193 -0.05 11.09 -15.28
N CYS A 194 -0.59 11.24 -14.07
CA CYS A 194 -1.71 12.14 -13.81
C CYS A 194 -1.37 13.58 -14.22
N SER A 195 -0.18 14.06 -13.82
CA SER A 195 0.29 15.39 -14.22
C SER A 195 0.51 15.53 -15.73
N ASP A 196 1.02 14.49 -16.41
CA ASP A 196 1.17 14.49 -17.88
C ASP A 196 -0.20 14.50 -18.60
N MET A 197 -1.27 14.01 -17.96
CA MET A 197 -2.66 14.09 -18.45
C MET A 197 -3.35 15.42 -18.13
N GLY A 198 -2.66 16.37 -17.47
CA GLY A 198 -3.20 17.67 -17.09
C GLY A 198 -4.02 17.70 -15.80
N MET A 199 -3.93 16.67 -14.97
CA MET A 199 -4.57 16.64 -13.65
C MET A 199 -3.74 17.41 -12.64
N ASP A 200 -4.42 18.07 -11.70
CA ASP A 200 -3.78 18.88 -10.67
C ASP A 200 -3.56 18.10 -9.38
N ILE A 201 -2.33 18.10 -8.86
CA ILE A 201 -1.96 17.46 -7.61
C ILE A 201 -1.67 18.55 -6.59
N LEU A 202 -2.59 18.72 -5.63
CA LEU A 202 -2.58 19.78 -4.63
C LEU A 202 -2.05 19.22 -3.30
N GLN A 203 -0.74 19.33 -3.08
CA GLN A 203 -0.10 18.95 -1.83
C GLN A 203 -0.23 20.07 -0.78
N GLN A 204 -0.05 19.75 0.50
CA GLN A 204 -0.22 20.67 1.64
C GLN A 204 -1.59 21.36 1.65
N THR A 205 -2.58 20.65 1.10
CA THR A 205 -3.95 21.13 0.97
C THR A 205 -4.86 20.20 1.76
N GLU A 206 -5.30 20.63 2.92
CA GLU A 206 -6.15 19.85 3.83
C GLU A 206 -7.61 20.15 3.60
N VAL A 207 -8.42 19.11 3.39
CA VAL A 207 -9.87 19.22 3.37
C VAL A 207 -10.37 19.33 4.80
N THR A 208 -11.02 20.44 5.12
CA THR A 208 -11.56 20.75 6.45
C THR A 208 -13.07 20.58 6.53
N SER A 209 -13.78 20.55 5.37
CA SER A 209 -15.22 20.29 5.30
C SER A 209 -15.62 19.81 3.92
N ILE A 210 -16.70 19.03 3.88
CA ILE A 210 -17.34 18.58 2.63
C ILE A 210 -18.65 19.35 2.47
N LYS A 211 -18.81 20.02 1.33
CA LYS A 211 -20.02 20.79 1.00
C LYS A 211 -21.03 19.91 0.29
N SER A 212 -22.28 20.00 0.72
CA SER A 212 -23.40 19.35 0.05
C SER A 212 -24.60 20.29 -0.05
N GLN A 213 -25.39 20.09 -1.09
CA GLN A 213 -26.65 20.80 -1.30
C GLN A 213 -27.71 19.78 -1.70
N LYS A 214 -28.83 19.75 -0.98
CA LYS A 214 -29.95 18.81 -1.22
C LYS A 214 -29.51 17.35 -1.29
N GLY A 215 -28.59 16.92 -0.39
CA GLY A 215 -28.09 15.56 -0.33
C GLY A 215 -27.08 15.18 -1.43
N LYS A 216 -26.61 16.14 -2.22
CA LYS A 216 -25.61 15.94 -3.27
C LYS A 216 -24.35 16.74 -2.95
N VAL A 217 -23.18 16.12 -3.18
CA VAL A 217 -21.90 16.84 -3.04
C VAL A 217 -21.80 18.00 -4.01
N SER A 218 -21.24 19.12 -3.57
CA SER A 218 -21.03 20.31 -4.39
C SER A 218 -19.56 20.79 -4.36
N GLY A 219 -18.76 20.32 -3.43
CA GLY A 219 -17.34 20.70 -3.32
C GLY A 219 -16.74 20.36 -1.97
N VAL A 220 -15.56 20.87 -1.73
CA VAL A 220 -14.82 20.77 -0.46
C VAL A 220 -14.31 22.14 -0.04
N ILE A 221 -14.17 22.35 1.25
CA ILE A 221 -13.45 23.48 1.84
C ILE A 221 -12.07 22.99 2.24
N THR A 222 -11.04 23.74 1.89
CA THR A 222 -9.66 23.43 2.21
C THR A 222 -9.00 24.62 2.91
N ASN A 223 -7.81 24.40 3.47
CA ASN A 223 -6.96 25.48 3.98
C ASN A 223 -6.49 26.46 2.88
N ALA A 224 -6.60 26.08 1.60
CA ALA A 224 -6.29 26.93 0.43
C ALA A 224 -7.54 27.54 -0.23
N GLY A 225 -8.72 27.41 0.38
CA GLY A 225 -9.99 27.93 -0.12
C GLY A 225 -10.99 26.85 -0.55
N GLU A 226 -12.08 27.29 -1.15
CA GLU A 226 -13.16 26.42 -1.60
C GLU A 226 -12.90 25.89 -3.02
N ILE A 227 -13.17 24.61 -3.22
CA ILE A 227 -13.05 23.91 -4.51
C ILE A 227 -14.38 23.22 -4.81
N ALA A 228 -15.06 23.65 -5.86
CA ALA A 228 -16.30 23.02 -6.32
C ALA A 228 -15.99 21.75 -7.11
N CYS A 229 -16.89 20.74 -7.03
CA CYS A 229 -16.77 19.53 -7.84
C CYS A 229 -18.14 18.92 -8.17
N ASP A 230 -18.19 18.19 -9.28
CA ASP A 230 -19.37 17.40 -9.64
C ASP A 230 -19.39 16.02 -8.96
N LYS A 231 -18.21 15.45 -8.67
CA LYS A 231 -18.03 14.18 -7.95
C LYS A 231 -16.87 14.29 -6.97
N LEU A 232 -17.02 13.64 -5.83
CA LEU A 232 -16.01 13.53 -4.78
C LEU A 232 -15.64 12.07 -4.55
N CYS A 233 -14.35 11.76 -4.52
CA CYS A 233 -13.83 10.46 -4.10
C CYS A 233 -13.00 10.63 -2.81
N VAL A 234 -13.38 9.94 -1.74
CA VAL A 234 -12.64 9.91 -0.47
C VAL A 234 -11.74 8.67 -0.45
N VAL A 235 -10.42 8.87 -0.47
CA VAL A 235 -9.43 7.80 -0.60
C VAL A 235 -8.27 8.03 0.40
N VAL A 236 -8.62 8.08 1.68
CA VAL A 236 -7.73 8.55 2.75
C VAL A 236 -7.36 7.46 3.78
N ALA A 237 -7.58 6.20 3.44
CA ALA A 237 -7.24 5.04 4.28
C ALA A 237 -7.71 5.23 5.73
N GLY A 238 -6.85 5.10 6.73
CA GLY A 238 -7.19 5.20 8.14
C GLY A 238 -7.89 6.50 8.59
N HIS A 239 -7.94 7.53 7.75
CA HIS A 239 -8.72 8.75 8.02
C HIS A 239 -10.13 8.73 7.40
N SER A 240 -10.55 7.60 6.81
CA SER A 240 -11.84 7.49 6.12
C SER A 240 -13.03 7.77 7.02
N GLY A 241 -12.99 7.35 8.29
CA GLY A 241 -14.00 7.67 9.29
C GLY A 241 -14.17 9.17 9.52
N VAL A 242 -13.06 9.91 9.60
CA VAL A 242 -13.06 11.38 9.79
C VAL A 242 -13.73 12.09 8.62
N LEU A 243 -13.39 11.70 7.38
CA LEU A 243 -13.99 12.30 6.18
C LEU A 243 -15.47 11.88 6.01
N ALA A 244 -15.84 10.67 6.42
CA ALA A 244 -17.22 10.22 6.42
C ALA A 244 -18.09 11.07 7.37
N GLU A 245 -17.60 11.37 8.56
CA GLU A 245 -18.27 12.27 9.52
C GLU A 245 -18.44 13.69 8.95
N MET A 246 -17.40 14.22 8.26
CA MET A 246 -17.52 15.51 7.55
C MET A 246 -18.60 15.47 6.45
N ALA A 247 -18.86 14.31 5.85
CA ALA A 247 -19.88 14.09 4.84
C ALA A 247 -21.26 13.73 5.43
N GLY A 248 -21.38 13.66 6.77
CA GLY A 248 -22.64 13.42 7.49
C GLY A 248 -23.04 11.94 7.60
N PHE A 249 -22.10 11.00 7.47
CA PHE A 249 -22.37 9.57 7.67
C PHE A 249 -21.25 8.88 8.46
N ARG A 250 -21.49 7.66 8.94
CA ARG A 250 -20.52 6.84 9.66
C ARG A 250 -20.12 5.62 8.84
N LEU A 251 -18.87 5.22 9.00
CA LEU A 251 -18.32 3.98 8.44
C LEU A 251 -18.09 2.94 9.55
N PRO A 252 -18.35 1.66 9.29
CA PRO A 252 -18.04 0.59 10.22
C PRO A 252 -16.55 0.22 10.18
N VAL A 253 -15.69 1.20 10.46
CA VAL A 253 -14.24 1.05 10.43
C VAL A 253 -13.62 1.52 11.74
N GLU A 254 -12.58 0.83 12.18
CA GLU A 254 -11.72 1.23 13.28
C GLU A 254 -10.33 1.54 12.73
N SER A 255 -9.69 2.59 13.25
CA SER A 255 -8.37 3.00 12.80
C SER A 255 -7.34 2.66 13.87
N VAL A 256 -6.37 1.82 13.53
CA VAL A 256 -5.31 1.37 14.42
C VAL A 256 -3.93 1.57 13.80
N ALA A 257 -2.91 1.76 14.61
CA ALA A 257 -1.54 1.82 14.12
C ALA A 257 -1.01 0.40 13.88
N LEU A 258 -0.58 0.12 12.65
CA LEU A 258 0.16 -1.08 12.27
C LEU A 258 1.63 -0.72 12.12
N GLN A 259 2.52 -1.44 12.83
CA GLN A 259 3.90 -1.03 12.96
C GLN A 259 4.85 -1.91 12.17
N ALA A 260 5.94 -1.30 11.72
CA ALA A 260 7.01 -1.97 11.03
C ALA A 260 8.37 -1.35 11.39
N LEU A 261 9.42 -2.11 11.14
CA LEU A 261 10.80 -1.69 11.36
C LEU A 261 11.69 -2.16 10.21
N VAL A 262 12.85 -1.54 10.09
CA VAL A 262 13.86 -1.89 9.11
C VAL A 262 15.23 -2.00 9.78
N SER A 263 15.99 -3.04 9.41
CA SER A 263 17.35 -3.25 9.90
C SER A 263 18.39 -2.42 9.13
N GLU A 264 19.62 -2.45 9.61
CA GLU A 264 20.78 -2.11 8.80
C GLU A 264 20.85 -3.02 7.55
N PRO A 265 21.44 -2.55 6.42
CA PRO A 265 21.60 -3.36 5.23
C PRO A 265 22.60 -4.48 5.46
N ILE A 266 22.28 -5.68 4.98
CA ILE A 266 23.13 -6.86 5.00
C ILE A 266 23.22 -7.46 3.59
N LYS A 267 24.14 -8.40 3.40
CA LYS A 267 24.22 -9.14 2.13
C LYS A 267 22.91 -9.85 1.81
N PRO A 268 22.54 -10.00 0.53
CA PRO A 268 21.37 -10.75 0.13
C PRO A 268 21.35 -12.16 0.72
N CYS A 269 20.29 -12.50 1.43
CA CYS A 269 20.11 -13.81 2.06
C CYS A 269 18.65 -14.29 2.07
N MET A 270 17.72 -13.47 1.56
CA MET A 270 16.29 -13.76 1.56
C MET A 270 15.64 -13.24 0.28
N ASP A 271 15.34 -14.15 -0.64
CA ASP A 271 14.72 -13.80 -1.93
C ASP A 271 13.18 -13.80 -1.90
N VAL A 272 12.59 -14.32 -0.85
CA VAL A 272 11.13 -14.48 -0.72
C VAL A 272 10.56 -13.58 0.37
N VAL A 273 9.25 -13.31 0.30
CA VAL A 273 8.51 -12.71 1.41
C VAL A 273 7.96 -13.82 2.29
N VAL A 274 8.18 -13.75 3.59
CA VAL A 274 7.66 -14.71 4.56
C VAL A 274 6.72 -14.04 5.53
N MET A 275 5.53 -14.61 5.70
CA MET A 275 4.50 -14.19 6.66
C MET A 275 4.25 -15.32 7.65
N ALA A 276 4.23 -15.01 8.93
CA ALA A 276 3.95 -15.95 10.03
C ALA A 276 2.75 -15.44 10.82
N ASN A 277 1.56 -15.90 10.45
CA ASN A 277 0.30 -15.37 11.02
C ASN A 277 0.12 -15.73 12.49
N THR A 278 0.57 -16.93 12.91
CA THR A 278 0.53 -17.34 14.32
C THR A 278 1.23 -16.34 15.25
N VAL A 279 2.29 -15.71 14.79
CA VAL A 279 3.06 -14.74 15.58
C VAL A 279 2.85 -13.29 15.11
N HIS A 280 1.88 -13.08 14.21
CA HIS A 280 1.57 -11.77 13.64
C HIS A 280 2.78 -11.01 13.08
N GLY A 281 3.72 -11.74 12.47
CA GLY A 281 4.94 -11.17 11.93
C GLY A 281 5.17 -11.52 10.46
N TYR A 282 5.86 -10.66 9.76
CA TYR A 282 6.33 -10.92 8.40
C TYR A 282 7.71 -10.29 8.17
N MET A 283 8.44 -10.86 7.24
CA MET A 283 9.78 -10.39 6.88
C MET A 283 10.03 -10.51 5.38
N SER A 284 10.74 -9.54 4.84
CA SER A 284 11.31 -9.56 3.50
C SER A 284 12.64 -8.83 3.50
N GLN A 285 13.48 -9.06 2.49
CA GLN A 285 14.70 -8.28 2.31
C GLN A 285 14.51 -7.29 1.16
N SER A 286 14.86 -6.02 1.40
CA SER A 286 14.83 -4.99 0.36
C SER A 286 15.96 -5.17 -0.64
N ASP A 287 15.84 -4.58 -1.83
CA ASP A 287 16.92 -4.60 -2.85
C ASP A 287 18.18 -3.85 -2.42
N LYS A 288 18.10 -3.06 -1.34
CA LYS A 288 19.28 -2.41 -0.72
C LYS A 288 19.93 -3.24 0.39
N GLY A 289 19.31 -4.37 0.76
CA GLY A 289 19.81 -5.30 1.77
C GLY A 289 19.17 -5.20 3.14
N GLU A 290 18.33 -4.19 3.42
CA GLU A 290 17.65 -4.08 4.72
C GLU A 290 16.58 -5.18 4.87
N MET A 291 16.50 -5.76 6.06
CA MET A 291 15.38 -6.60 6.44
C MET A 291 14.20 -5.73 6.84
N VAL A 292 13.12 -5.82 6.09
CA VAL A 292 11.85 -5.15 6.38
C VAL A 292 11.01 -6.12 7.20
N ILE A 293 10.72 -5.73 8.44
CA ILE A 293 10.03 -6.55 9.42
C ILE A 293 8.78 -5.80 9.84
N GLY A 294 7.64 -6.46 9.80
CA GLY A 294 6.39 -5.88 10.26
C GLY A 294 5.60 -6.87 11.08
N GLY A 295 4.71 -6.34 11.86
CA GLY A 295 3.83 -7.10 12.73
C GLY A 295 3.32 -6.23 13.88
N GLY A 296 2.25 -6.70 14.49
CA GLY A 296 1.63 -5.99 15.59
C GLY A 296 0.83 -4.76 15.16
N ALA A 297 -0.41 -4.72 15.58
CA ALA A 297 -1.26 -3.54 15.52
C ALA A 297 -1.61 -3.14 16.93
N ASP A 298 -1.76 -1.85 17.18
CA ASP A 298 -2.24 -1.36 18.46
C ASP A 298 -3.63 -1.94 18.75
N GLY A 299 -3.88 -2.33 19.98
CA GLY A 299 -5.15 -2.92 20.42
C GLY A 299 -6.26 -1.88 20.65
N TYR A 300 -6.08 -0.65 20.19
CA TYR A 300 -7.01 0.46 20.40
C TYR A 300 -6.96 1.44 19.22
N ASN A 301 -8.04 2.18 19.03
CA ASN A 301 -8.12 3.21 18.00
C ASN A 301 -7.13 4.33 18.26
N ASN A 302 -6.28 4.59 17.27
CA ASN A 302 -5.38 5.75 17.31
C ASN A 302 -4.90 6.13 15.90
N TYR A 303 -4.40 7.36 15.78
CA TYR A 303 -3.87 7.93 14.55
C TYR A 303 -2.36 8.18 14.61
N THR A 304 -1.65 7.50 15.51
CA THR A 304 -0.21 7.64 15.60
C THR A 304 0.50 7.00 14.39
N GLN A 305 1.50 7.69 13.88
CA GLN A 305 2.34 7.19 12.78
C GLN A 305 3.75 6.86 13.27
N ARG A 306 3.93 6.79 14.58
CA ARG A 306 5.21 6.44 15.23
C ARG A 306 5.11 5.01 15.74
N GLY A 307 6.24 4.32 15.72
CA GLY A 307 6.35 3.03 16.38
C GLY A 307 6.50 3.16 17.89
N SER A 308 6.20 2.08 18.61
CA SER A 308 6.40 1.95 20.06
C SER A 308 7.46 0.89 20.37
N PHE A 309 8.16 1.07 21.47
CA PHE A 309 9.17 0.09 21.90
C PHE A 309 8.55 -1.27 22.22
N GLN A 310 7.36 -1.30 22.79
CA GLN A 310 6.62 -2.51 23.09
C GLN A 310 6.39 -3.36 21.83
N HIS A 311 5.89 -2.77 20.75
CA HIS A 311 5.64 -3.50 19.50
C HIS A 311 6.92 -3.98 18.81
N ILE A 312 8.02 -3.23 18.93
CA ILE A 312 9.32 -3.72 18.45
C ILE A 312 9.70 -4.99 19.19
N GLU A 313 9.67 -4.95 20.53
CA GLU A 313 10.05 -6.07 21.37
C GLU A 313 9.17 -7.30 21.08
N GLU A 314 7.86 -7.13 21.01
CA GLU A 314 6.90 -8.20 20.71
C GLU A 314 7.16 -8.82 19.33
N THR A 315 7.33 -7.98 18.30
CA THR A 315 7.57 -8.43 16.92
C THR A 315 8.91 -9.17 16.79
N VAL A 316 9.98 -8.62 17.37
CA VAL A 316 11.30 -9.26 17.33
C VAL A 316 11.30 -10.57 18.13
N ARG A 317 10.70 -10.58 19.33
CA ARG A 317 10.56 -11.79 20.16
C ARG A 317 9.76 -12.89 19.43
N ALA A 318 8.73 -12.50 18.68
CA ALA A 318 7.91 -13.42 17.92
C ALA A 318 8.66 -14.06 16.74
N LEU A 319 9.48 -13.29 16.04
CA LEU A 319 10.16 -13.74 14.82
C LEU A 319 11.56 -14.35 15.06
N VAL A 320 12.20 -14.10 16.21
CA VAL A 320 13.58 -14.55 16.45
C VAL A 320 13.73 -16.05 16.43
N GLU A 321 12.70 -16.82 16.79
CA GLU A 321 12.75 -18.28 16.72
C GLU A 321 12.70 -18.78 15.28
N THR A 322 11.87 -18.15 14.45
CA THR A 322 11.77 -18.46 13.02
C THR A 322 12.99 -17.95 12.24
N PHE A 323 13.54 -16.80 12.64
CA PHE A 323 14.70 -16.16 12.02
C PHE A 323 15.77 -15.80 13.06
N PRO A 324 16.58 -16.75 13.54
CA PRO A 324 17.56 -16.50 14.62
C PRO A 324 18.55 -15.39 14.33
N MET A 325 18.82 -15.10 13.05
CA MET A 325 19.72 -14.02 12.63
C MET A 325 19.26 -12.63 13.05
N ILE A 326 17.95 -12.43 13.27
CA ILE A 326 17.40 -11.13 13.69
C ILE A 326 18.05 -10.63 14.98
N SER A 327 18.42 -11.55 15.87
CA SER A 327 19.07 -11.23 17.16
C SER A 327 20.39 -10.47 17.02
N ARG A 328 21.01 -10.48 15.84
CA ARG A 328 22.30 -9.83 15.55
C ARG A 328 22.17 -8.56 14.70
N LEU A 329 20.96 -8.25 14.21
CA LEU A 329 20.74 -7.10 13.36
C LEU A 329 20.51 -5.85 14.20
N LYS A 330 21.06 -4.73 13.75
CA LYS A 330 20.74 -3.42 14.31
C LYS A 330 19.49 -2.87 13.63
N MET A 331 18.57 -2.37 14.43
CA MET A 331 17.41 -1.65 13.92
C MET A 331 17.85 -0.26 13.46
N LEU A 332 17.49 0.09 12.23
CA LEU A 332 17.80 1.40 11.65
C LEU A 332 16.65 2.38 11.85
N ARG A 333 15.41 1.94 11.65
CA ARG A 333 14.21 2.77 11.75
C ARG A 333 12.97 1.95 12.06
N GLN A 334 12.00 2.62 12.71
CA GLN A 334 10.66 2.12 12.99
C GLN A 334 9.62 3.17 12.57
N TRP A 335 8.44 2.72 12.18
CA TRP A 335 7.30 3.58 11.85
C TRP A 335 5.97 2.85 12.08
N GLY A 336 4.86 3.62 12.08
CA GLY A 336 3.49 3.09 12.07
C GLY A 336 2.70 3.66 10.90
N GLY A 337 1.83 2.86 10.31
CA GLY A 337 0.79 3.26 9.37
C GLY A 337 -0.57 3.15 10.03
N ILE A 338 -1.51 4.03 9.68
CA ILE A 338 -2.88 3.98 10.21
C ILE A 338 -3.71 3.08 9.32
N VAL A 339 -4.02 1.90 9.83
CA VAL A 339 -4.84 0.91 9.13
C VAL A 339 -6.30 1.07 9.55
N ASP A 340 -7.18 1.12 8.58
CA ASP A 340 -8.62 1.03 8.77
C ASP A 340 -9.05 -0.45 8.79
N MET A 341 -9.73 -0.87 9.84
CA MET A 341 -10.17 -2.24 10.06
C MET A 341 -11.68 -2.33 9.96
N THR A 342 -12.19 -3.23 9.12
CA THR A 342 -13.60 -3.64 9.07
C THR A 342 -13.77 -4.97 9.79
N GLY A 343 -15.00 -5.29 10.21
CA GLY A 343 -15.29 -6.55 10.90
C GLY A 343 -14.97 -7.81 10.09
N ASP A 344 -15.07 -7.74 8.76
CA ASP A 344 -14.78 -8.83 7.83
C ASP A 344 -13.39 -8.70 7.16
N ARG A 345 -12.63 -7.65 7.48
CA ARG A 345 -11.33 -7.32 6.89
C ARG A 345 -11.36 -7.13 5.37
N SER A 346 -12.53 -6.76 4.82
CA SER A 346 -12.70 -6.50 3.39
C SER A 346 -12.73 -5.00 3.10
N PRO A 347 -12.22 -4.55 1.93
CA PRO A 347 -12.25 -3.15 1.57
C PRO A 347 -13.67 -2.65 1.33
N ILE A 348 -13.93 -1.39 1.69
CA ILE A 348 -15.17 -0.70 1.33
C ILE A 348 -14.89 0.17 0.11
N ILE A 349 -15.39 -0.24 -1.06
CA ILE A 349 -15.34 0.50 -2.31
C ILE A 349 -16.78 0.69 -2.77
N SER A 350 -17.35 1.88 -2.53
CA SER A 350 -18.79 2.08 -2.68
C SER A 350 -19.17 3.53 -2.96
N LYS A 351 -20.43 3.70 -3.39
CA LYS A 351 -21.15 4.97 -3.26
C LYS A 351 -21.46 5.20 -1.78
N THR A 352 -21.50 6.46 -1.37
CA THR A 352 -21.92 6.87 -0.03
C THR A 352 -23.40 7.29 -0.02
N PRO A 353 -24.01 7.52 1.15
CA PRO A 353 -25.35 8.12 1.23
C PRO A 353 -25.44 9.50 0.57
N LEU A 354 -24.32 10.23 0.47
CA LEU A 354 -24.28 11.53 -0.21
C LEU A 354 -24.13 11.32 -1.73
N ILE A 355 -25.07 11.81 -2.50
CA ILE A 355 -25.09 11.65 -3.97
C ILE A 355 -23.80 12.22 -4.59
N ASN A 356 -23.23 11.51 -5.54
CA ASN A 356 -21.95 11.82 -6.21
C ASN A 356 -20.73 11.84 -5.28
N CYS A 357 -20.83 11.24 -4.10
CA CYS A 357 -19.71 10.97 -3.23
C CYS A 357 -19.40 9.47 -3.20
N PHE A 358 -18.13 9.14 -3.35
CA PHE A 358 -17.61 7.77 -3.41
C PHE A 358 -16.52 7.59 -2.36
N ILE A 359 -16.38 6.38 -1.86
CA ILE A 359 -15.34 6.04 -0.89
C ILE A 359 -14.57 4.81 -1.32
N ASN A 360 -13.28 4.83 -1.05
CA ASN A 360 -12.39 3.68 -1.13
C ASN A 360 -11.53 3.67 0.13
N CYS A 361 -11.82 2.79 1.04
CA CYS A 361 -11.09 2.62 2.28
C CYS A 361 -10.76 1.14 2.54
N LEU A 362 -9.97 0.89 3.54
CA LEU A 362 -9.31 -0.36 3.86
C LEU A 362 -8.14 -0.67 2.91
N SER A 363 -7.10 0.10 3.01
CA SER A 363 -5.84 -0.24 2.38
C SER A 363 -5.00 -1.09 3.34
N LEU A 364 -5.49 -2.29 3.64
CA LEU A 364 -4.88 -3.22 4.57
C LEU A 364 -3.64 -3.79 3.96
N ILE A 365 -2.78 -3.60 3.34
CA ILE A 365 -1.60 -4.38 2.90
C ILE A 365 -1.40 -4.25 1.38
N HIS A 366 -2.41 -3.80 0.65
CA HIS A 366 -2.38 -3.86 -0.80
C HIS A 366 -2.65 -2.48 -1.38
N ILE A 367 -1.62 -1.87 -1.80
CA ILE A 367 -1.72 -0.66 -2.61
C ILE A 367 -1.99 -1.04 -4.04
#